data_957fd2bdca6f5813fcc01c061c063450
#
_entry.id   957fd2bdca6f5813fcc01c061c063450
#
_cell.length_a   1.000
_cell.length_b   1.000
_cell.length_c   1.000
_cell.angle_alpha   90.00
_cell.angle_beta   90.00
_cell.angle_gamma   90.00
#
_symmetry.space_group_name_H-M   'P 1'
#
loop_
_entity.id
_entity.type
_entity.pdbx_description
1 polymer ?
#
loop_
_entity_poly.entity_id
_entity_poly.type
_entity_poly.pdbx_seq_one_letter_code
_entity_poly.pdbx_strand_id
1 'polypeptide(L)'
;MKQRLIILVAVFLMTHSCNSKQNSITEMNVTTDTLKQVLDAFNRHDLDAIMEYFSEDCSFDFPRGPEPWGQRFVGKAQVREGLAGRFKGIPDVHYGDDQHWVSEDGTKGVSEWTLTGTTTSGIKLNVRGCDLWELRDGKISRKNSYWKIVEQPTQPAAK
;
A
#
# COMPACT_ATOMS: atom_id res chain seq x y z
N MET A 1 -28.99 -80.75 31.04
CA MET A 1 -28.43 -79.45 31.50
C MET A 1 -27.71 -78.84 30.33
N LYS A 2 -28.28 -77.81 29.65
CA LYS A 2 -27.69 -77.15 28.48
C LYS A 2 -27.11 -75.83 28.87
N GLN A 3 -25.80 -75.69 28.87
CA GLN A 3 -25.07 -74.47 29.15
C GLN A 3 -25.12 -73.59 27.88
N ARG A 4 -25.71 -72.39 28.00
CA ARG A 4 -25.73 -71.37 26.93
C ARG A 4 -24.49 -70.49 27.06
N LEU A 5 -23.63 -70.55 26.04
CA LEU A 5 -22.46 -69.72 25.90
C LEU A 5 -22.91 -68.34 25.37
N ILE A 6 -22.76 -67.28 26.14
CA ILE A 6 -23.02 -65.88 25.72
C ILE A 6 -21.70 -65.32 25.19
N ILE A 7 -21.69 -65.12 23.87
CA ILE A 7 -20.56 -64.45 23.19
C ILE A 7 -20.83 -62.92 23.27
N LEU A 8 -20.01 -62.21 24.04
CA LEU A 8 -19.98 -60.77 24.11
C LEU A 8 -19.15 -60.23 22.95
N VAL A 9 -19.79 -59.65 21.93
CA VAL A 9 -19.14 -58.92 20.85
C VAL A 9 -18.86 -57.49 21.28
N ALA A 10 -17.61 -57.21 21.63
CA ALA A 10 -17.18 -55.84 21.90
C ALA A 10 -16.98 -55.08 20.56
N VAL A 11 -17.89 -54.19 20.23
CA VAL A 11 -17.74 -53.28 19.08
C VAL A 11 -16.78 -52.17 19.48
N PHE A 12 -15.57 -52.21 18.99
CA PHE A 12 -14.56 -51.18 19.17
C PHE A 12 -14.82 -50.05 18.15
N LEU A 13 -15.52 -49.00 18.56
CA LEU A 13 -15.70 -47.79 17.77
C LEU A 13 -14.39 -47.01 17.72
N MET A 14 -13.60 -47.20 16.64
CA MET A 14 -12.48 -46.32 16.33
C MET A 14 -13.01 -44.98 15.87
N THR A 15 -13.04 -43.98 16.75
CA THR A 15 -13.22 -42.61 16.40
C THR A 15 -11.96 -42.10 15.71
N HIS A 16 -11.96 -42.04 14.38
CA HIS A 16 -10.95 -41.31 13.63
C HIS A 16 -11.12 -39.83 13.89
N SER A 17 -10.35 -39.31 14.84
CA SER A 17 -10.19 -37.85 15.01
C SER A 17 -9.42 -37.33 13.79
N CYS A 18 -10.18 -36.82 12.80
CA CYS A 18 -9.61 -36.10 11.68
C CYS A 18 -9.11 -34.75 12.20
N ASN A 19 -7.84 -34.73 12.65
CA ASN A 19 -7.16 -33.50 13.04
C ASN A 19 -6.78 -32.78 11.74
N SER A 20 -7.73 -32.04 11.16
CA SER A 20 -7.44 -31.09 10.12
C SER A 20 -6.52 -30.02 10.71
N LYS A 21 -5.21 -30.16 10.49
CA LYS A 21 -4.27 -29.04 10.59
C LYS A 21 -4.76 -27.99 9.62
N GLN A 22 -5.54 -27.06 10.13
CA GLN A 22 -5.86 -25.81 9.48
C GLN A 22 -4.52 -25.08 9.36
N ASN A 23 -3.85 -25.26 8.22
CA ASN A 23 -2.78 -24.36 7.81
C ASN A 23 -3.45 -22.98 7.70
N SER A 24 -3.39 -22.20 8.77
CA SER A 24 -3.60 -20.76 8.66
C SER A 24 -2.46 -20.24 7.79
N ILE A 25 -2.71 -20.14 6.48
CA ILE A 25 -1.97 -19.22 5.63
C ILE A 25 -2.24 -17.88 6.32
N THR A 26 -1.25 -17.35 7.03
CA THR A 26 -1.30 -15.98 7.53
C THR A 26 -1.32 -15.14 6.27
N GLU A 27 -2.51 -14.73 5.82
CA GLU A 27 -2.63 -13.73 4.79
C GLU A 27 -1.85 -12.52 5.31
N MET A 28 -0.72 -12.23 4.66
CA MET A 28 0.05 -11.03 4.98
C MET A 28 -0.74 -9.83 4.43
N ASN A 29 -1.65 -9.32 5.24
CA ASN A 29 -2.41 -8.14 4.88
C ASN A 29 -1.57 -6.88 5.09
N VAL A 30 -1.71 -5.92 4.18
CA VAL A 30 -1.16 -4.57 4.38
C VAL A 30 -1.90 -3.94 5.56
N THR A 31 -1.15 -3.36 6.48
CA THR A 31 -1.65 -2.68 7.68
C THR A 31 -1.35 -1.18 7.62
N THR A 32 -1.87 -0.41 8.56
CA THR A 32 -1.50 1.00 8.75
C THR A 32 0.01 1.15 9.02
N ASP A 33 0.60 0.23 9.79
CA ASP A 33 2.05 0.22 10.04
C ASP A 33 2.83 -0.06 8.75
N THR A 34 2.32 -0.93 7.87
CA THR A 34 2.92 -1.16 6.55
C THR A 34 2.91 0.13 5.71
N LEU A 35 1.79 0.86 5.66
CA LEU A 35 1.70 2.13 4.93
C LEU A 35 2.63 3.20 5.52
N LYS A 36 2.80 3.22 6.85
CA LYS A 36 3.78 4.08 7.52
C LYS A 36 5.21 3.73 7.10
N GLN A 37 5.59 2.45 7.08
CA GLN A 37 6.91 2.00 6.64
C GLN A 37 7.18 2.34 5.16
N VAL A 38 6.16 2.24 4.31
CA VAL A 38 6.24 2.71 2.91
C VAL A 38 6.58 4.19 2.87
N LEU A 39 5.89 5.04 3.64
CA LEU A 39 6.14 6.47 3.67
C LEU A 39 7.53 6.79 4.24
N ASP A 40 7.99 6.06 5.25
CA ASP A 40 9.34 6.19 5.79
C ASP A 40 10.41 5.83 4.74
N ALA A 41 10.15 4.84 3.88
CA ALA A 41 11.03 4.53 2.74
C ALA A 41 11.01 5.65 1.69
N PHE A 42 9.86 6.28 1.43
CA PHE A 42 9.77 7.48 0.60
C PHE A 42 10.62 8.63 1.17
N ASN A 43 10.56 8.88 2.47
CA ASN A 43 11.34 9.94 3.13
C ASN A 43 12.85 9.66 3.13
N ARG A 44 13.26 8.40 3.03
CA ARG A 44 14.66 8.02 2.82
C ARG A 44 15.08 8.02 1.34
N HIS A 45 14.15 8.26 0.42
CA HIS A 45 14.33 8.14 -1.04
C HIS A 45 14.85 6.75 -1.47
N ASP A 46 14.51 5.72 -0.70
CA ASP A 46 14.95 4.35 -0.91
C ASP A 46 14.00 3.62 -1.86
N LEU A 47 14.27 3.74 -3.17
CA LEU A 47 13.45 3.13 -4.21
C LEU A 47 13.40 1.59 -4.10
N ASP A 48 14.47 0.95 -3.66
CA ASP A 48 14.49 -0.50 -3.53
C ASP A 48 13.55 -0.94 -2.42
N ALA A 49 13.65 -0.33 -1.24
CA ALA A 49 12.73 -0.59 -0.13
C ALA A 49 11.28 -0.26 -0.49
N ILE A 50 11.02 0.85 -1.19
CA ILE A 50 9.65 1.20 -1.64
C ILE A 50 9.10 0.10 -2.54
N MET A 51 9.87 -0.36 -3.53
CA MET A 51 9.40 -1.32 -4.52
C MET A 51 9.17 -2.73 -3.97
N GLU A 52 9.70 -3.05 -2.79
CA GLU A 52 9.39 -4.31 -2.10
C GLU A 52 7.91 -4.41 -1.67
N TYR A 53 7.25 -3.27 -1.43
CA TYR A 53 5.82 -3.24 -1.07
C TYR A 53 4.89 -3.38 -2.27
N PHE A 54 5.36 -3.17 -3.49
CA PHE A 54 4.52 -3.18 -4.70
C PHE A 54 4.49 -4.56 -5.37
N SER A 55 3.31 -4.93 -5.93
CA SER A 55 3.16 -6.12 -6.78
C SER A 55 3.84 -5.93 -8.13
N GLU A 56 4.11 -7.03 -8.85
CA GLU A 56 4.77 -6.97 -10.17
C GLU A 56 3.91 -6.26 -11.23
N ASP A 57 2.60 -6.40 -11.15
CA ASP A 57 1.61 -5.79 -12.05
C ASP A 57 1.03 -4.47 -11.52
N CYS A 58 1.71 -3.82 -10.58
CA CYS A 58 1.25 -2.60 -9.94
C CYS A 58 1.08 -1.44 -10.92
N SER A 59 0.32 -0.42 -10.48
CA SER A 59 0.19 0.84 -11.19
C SER A 59 0.37 2.05 -10.27
N PHE A 60 0.78 3.16 -10.86
CA PHE A 60 0.92 4.44 -10.17
C PHE A 60 0.30 5.55 -11.02
N ASP A 61 -0.70 6.23 -10.47
CA ASP A 61 -1.29 7.42 -11.04
C ASP A 61 -0.65 8.66 -10.39
N PHE A 62 0.18 9.33 -11.15
CA PHE A 62 0.83 10.56 -10.72
C PHE A 62 -0.19 11.71 -10.69
N PRO A 63 -0.14 12.65 -9.71
CA PRO A 63 -1.18 13.67 -9.51
C PRO A 63 -1.23 14.75 -10.59
N ARG A 64 -0.38 14.68 -11.59
CA ARG A 64 -0.32 15.56 -12.76
C ARG A 64 -0.07 14.75 -14.02
N GLY A 65 -0.62 15.18 -15.13
CA GLY A 65 -0.44 14.53 -16.43
C GLY A 65 -1.47 15.00 -17.42
N PRO A 66 -1.45 14.47 -18.64
CA PRO A 66 -2.36 14.88 -19.70
C PRO A 66 -3.77 14.31 -19.55
N GLU A 67 -3.95 13.29 -18.71
CA GLU A 67 -5.20 12.56 -18.57
C GLU A 67 -5.97 12.95 -17.29
N PRO A 68 -7.29 12.68 -17.19
CA PRO A 68 -8.08 12.95 -16.00
C PRO A 68 -7.57 12.27 -14.73
N TRP A 69 -6.83 11.17 -14.86
CA TRP A 69 -6.17 10.46 -13.75
C TRP A 69 -4.70 10.85 -13.59
N GLY A 70 -4.22 11.88 -14.27
CA GLY A 70 -2.82 12.30 -14.30
C GLY A 70 -1.99 11.50 -15.31
N GLN A 71 -0.77 11.15 -14.94
CA GLN A 71 0.08 10.25 -15.72
C GLN A 71 0.11 8.88 -15.06
N ARG A 72 -0.22 7.83 -15.80
CA ARG A 72 -0.20 6.44 -15.32
C ARG A 72 1.08 5.73 -15.74
N PHE A 73 1.67 5.05 -14.77
CA PHE A 73 2.75 4.10 -14.91
C PHE A 73 2.21 2.70 -14.63
N VAL A 74 2.53 1.70 -15.44
CA VAL A 74 2.00 0.33 -15.32
C VAL A 74 3.13 -0.68 -15.31
N GLY A 75 3.09 -1.59 -14.34
CA GLY A 75 4.13 -2.56 -14.07
C GLY A 75 5.26 -1.99 -13.21
N LYS A 76 5.88 -2.86 -12.41
CA LYS A 76 6.85 -2.49 -11.36
C LYS A 76 8.00 -1.63 -11.88
N ALA A 77 8.51 -1.91 -13.07
CA ALA A 77 9.60 -1.14 -13.68
C ALA A 77 9.19 0.31 -13.98
N GLN A 78 8.04 0.52 -14.63
CA GLN A 78 7.55 1.88 -14.93
C GLN A 78 7.15 2.64 -13.65
N VAL A 79 6.53 1.96 -12.68
CA VAL A 79 6.21 2.56 -11.38
C VAL A 79 7.49 3.06 -10.68
N ARG A 80 8.56 2.25 -10.69
CA ARG A 80 9.87 2.66 -10.17
C ARG A 80 10.41 3.90 -10.88
N GLU A 81 10.30 3.97 -12.20
CA GLU A 81 10.72 5.15 -12.98
C GLU A 81 9.92 6.40 -12.61
N GLY A 82 8.59 6.29 -12.47
CA GLY A 82 7.72 7.38 -12.04
C GLY A 82 8.08 7.90 -10.65
N LEU A 83 8.38 7.01 -9.71
CA LEU A 83 8.82 7.35 -8.36
C LEU A 83 10.22 7.98 -8.36
N ALA A 84 11.16 7.45 -9.14
CA ALA A 84 12.49 8.06 -9.32
C ALA A 84 12.38 9.48 -9.89
N GLY A 85 11.44 9.70 -10.83
CA GLY A 85 11.13 11.02 -11.39
C GLY A 85 10.67 12.00 -10.31
N ARG A 86 9.92 11.55 -9.29
CA ARG A 86 9.52 12.36 -8.14
C ARG A 86 10.75 12.87 -7.38
N PHE A 87 11.67 11.97 -6.99
CA PHE A 87 12.87 12.34 -6.25
C PHE A 87 13.83 13.22 -7.07
N LYS A 88 13.91 12.96 -8.39
CA LYS A 88 14.69 13.82 -9.29
C LYS A 88 14.08 15.23 -9.41
N GLY A 89 12.75 15.35 -9.46
CA GLY A 89 12.05 16.64 -9.62
C GLY A 89 12.00 17.47 -8.35
N ILE A 90 12.04 16.82 -7.17
CA ILE A 90 12.01 17.45 -5.85
C ILE A 90 13.04 16.72 -4.98
N PRO A 91 14.35 17.09 -5.07
CA PRO A 91 15.42 16.32 -4.44
C PRO A 91 15.38 16.27 -2.91
N ASP A 92 14.72 17.22 -2.28
CA ASP A 92 14.50 17.35 -0.84
C ASP A 92 13.06 17.04 -0.42
N VAL A 93 12.33 16.26 -1.23
CA VAL A 93 10.92 15.94 -0.92
C VAL A 93 10.82 15.20 0.41
N HIS A 94 9.91 15.66 1.25
CA HIS A 94 9.60 15.06 2.53
C HIS A 94 8.08 15.02 2.75
N TYR A 95 7.60 13.92 3.32
CA TYR A 95 6.21 13.70 3.66
C TYR A 95 6.10 13.68 5.19
N GLY A 96 5.37 14.64 5.76
CA GLY A 96 5.14 14.78 7.20
C GLY A 96 3.66 14.82 7.53
N ASP A 97 3.33 14.93 8.82
CA ASP A 97 1.96 14.97 9.36
C ASP A 97 1.09 13.83 8.82
N ASP A 98 1.69 12.66 8.67
CA ASP A 98 1.06 11.52 8.00
C ASP A 98 0.04 10.81 8.90
N GLN A 99 -1.05 10.36 8.26
CA GLN A 99 -2.07 9.50 8.85
C GLN A 99 -2.45 8.41 7.85
N HIS A 100 -2.71 7.20 8.34
CA HIS A 100 -2.97 6.03 7.51
C HIS A 100 -4.23 5.30 7.95
N TRP A 101 -4.99 4.82 6.99
CA TRP A 101 -6.15 3.96 7.19
C TRP A 101 -6.12 2.80 6.21
N VAL A 102 -6.60 1.66 6.65
CA VAL A 102 -6.82 0.47 5.81
C VAL A 102 -8.25 0.01 6.03
N SER A 103 -8.94 -0.35 4.97
CA SER A 103 -10.30 -0.89 5.03
C SER A 103 -10.33 -2.23 5.79
N GLU A 104 -11.45 -2.55 6.40
CA GLU A 104 -11.63 -3.78 7.19
C GLU A 104 -11.32 -5.05 6.38
N ASP A 105 -11.66 -5.05 5.08
CA ASP A 105 -11.38 -6.15 4.16
C ASP A 105 -9.92 -6.18 3.65
N GLY A 106 -9.08 -5.23 4.07
CA GLY A 106 -7.67 -5.14 3.68
C GLY A 106 -7.41 -4.83 2.21
N THR A 107 -8.44 -4.46 1.41
CA THR A 107 -8.30 -4.25 -0.05
C THR A 107 -8.02 -2.81 -0.45
N LYS A 108 -8.24 -1.85 0.46
CA LYS A 108 -8.07 -0.42 0.21
C LYS A 108 -7.32 0.24 1.37
N GLY A 109 -6.62 1.31 1.07
CA GLY A 109 -6.00 2.15 2.08
C GLY A 109 -5.96 3.61 1.65
N VAL A 110 -5.73 4.48 2.62
CA VAL A 110 -5.51 5.92 2.43
C VAL A 110 -4.32 6.33 3.28
N SER A 111 -3.45 7.16 2.71
CA SER A 111 -2.44 7.88 3.46
C SER A 111 -2.61 9.37 3.20
N GLU A 112 -2.93 10.16 4.21
CA GLU A 112 -2.84 11.62 4.15
C GLU A 112 -1.45 12.07 4.58
N TRP A 113 -0.97 13.16 4.01
CA TRP A 113 0.35 13.71 4.30
C TRP A 113 0.44 15.20 3.93
N THR A 114 1.45 15.87 4.48
CA THR A 114 1.94 17.18 4.04
C THR A 114 3.26 16.96 3.29
N LEU A 115 3.28 17.31 2.00
CA LEU A 115 4.50 17.27 1.19
C LEU A 115 5.20 18.62 1.26
N THR A 116 6.46 18.61 1.64
CA THR A 116 7.38 19.76 1.57
C THR A 116 8.54 19.44 0.64
N GLY A 117 9.20 20.46 0.13
CA GLY A 117 10.40 20.31 -0.70
C GLY A 117 10.57 21.48 -1.66
N THR A 118 11.65 21.41 -2.46
CA THR A 118 11.99 22.42 -3.46
C THR A 118 12.16 21.76 -4.81
N THR A 119 11.41 22.21 -5.80
CA THR A 119 11.58 21.70 -7.17
C THR A 119 12.95 22.09 -7.74
N THR A 120 13.41 21.36 -8.76
CA THR A 120 14.64 21.70 -9.49
C THR A 120 14.59 23.12 -10.15
N SER A 121 13.40 23.69 -10.31
CA SER A 121 13.20 25.09 -10.76
C SER A 121 13.17 26.10 -9.62
N GLY A 122 13.41 25.69 -8.36
CA GLY A 122 13.47 26.56 -7.19
C GLY A 122 12.13 26.89 -6.55
N ILE A 123 11.03 26.24 -6.98
CA ILE A 123 9.70 26.45 -6.38
C ILE A 123 9.61 25.66 -5.07
N LYS A 124 9.37 26.36 -3.96
CA LYS A 124 9.12 25.73 -2.67
C LYS A 124 7.69 25.19 -2.62
N LEU A 125 7.56 23.95 -2.18
CA LEU A 125 6.29 23.25 -2.01
C LEU A 125 5.99 23.09 -0.52
N ASN A 126 4.71 23.31 -0.18
CA ASN A 126 4.11 22.95 1.09
C ASN A 126 2.63 22.68 0.80
N VAL A 127 2.30 21.44 0.52
CA VAL A 127 0.97 21.06 0.02
C VAL A 127 0.44 19.84 0.77
N ARG A 128 -0.85 19.85 1.09
CA ARG A 128 -1.54 18.68 1.60
C ARG A 128 -1.99 17.77 0.46
N GLY A 129 -1.88 16.48 0.69
CA GLY A 129 -2.34 15.49 -0.27
C GLY A 129 -2.67 14.16 0.37
N CYS A 130 -3.03 13.23 -0.47
CA CYS A 130 -3.26 11.84 -0.07
C CYS A 130 -2.88 10.88 -1.19
N ASP A 131 -2.61 9.66 -0.79
CA ASP A 131 -2.51 8.49 -1.65
C ASP A 131 -3.69 7.58 -1.38
N LEU A 132 -4.41 7.19 -2.42
CA LEU A 132 -5.37 6.10 -2.39
C LEU A 132 -4.65 4.82 -2.82
N TRP A 133 -4.73 3.80 -1.99
CA TRP A 133 -4.08 2.52 -2.20
C TRP A 133 -5.09 1.45 -2.58
N GLU A 134 -4.77 0.64 -3.59
CA GLU A 134 -5.37 -0.65 -3.80
C GLU A 134 -4.39 -1.73 -3.36
N LEU A 135 -4.90 -2.68 -2.57
CA LEU A 135 -4.11 -3.68 -1.88
C LEU A 135 -4.56 -5.07 -2.31
N ARG A 136 -3.62 -5.96 -2.59
CA ARG A 136 -3.89 -7.34 -2.99
C ARG A 136 -2.73 -8.23 -2.60
N ASP A 137 -3.03 -9.38 -1.99
CA ASP A 137 -2.06 -10.39 -1.61
C ASP A 137 -0.88 -9.84 -0.79
N GLY A 138 -1.17 -8.94 0.17
CA GLY A 138 -0.17 -8.30 1.02
C GLY A 138 0.72 -7.29 0.30
N LYS A 139 0.36 -6.85 -0.90
CA LYS A 139 1.12 -5.88 -1.71
C LYS A 139 0.24 -4.72 -2.17
N ILE A 140 0.89 -3.63 -2.51
CA ILE A 140 0.27 -2.49 -3.17
C ILE A 140 0.13 -2.81 -4.66
N SER A 141 -1.11 -2.94 -5.14
CA SER A 141 -1.42 -3.13 -6.56
C SER A 141 -1.65 -1.81 -7.29
N ARG A 142 -2.04 -0.74 -6.57
CA ARG A 142 -2.16 0.59 -7.14
C ARG A 142 -1.89 1.68 -6.11
N LYS A 143 -1.13 2.70 -6.54
CA LYS A 143 -0.96 3.98 -5.87
C LYS A 143 -1.61 5.07 -6.72
N ASN A 144 -2.57 5.81 -6.15
CA ASN A 144 -3.20 6.94 -6.83
C ASN A 144 -3.06 8.19 -5.97
N SER A 145 -2.27 9.16 -6.43
CA SER A 145 -1.87 10.33 -5.66
C SER A 145 -2.69 11.56 -6.02
N TYR A 146 -3.11 12.28 -5.00
CA TYR A 146 -3.78 13.58 -5.08
C TYR A 146 -3.09 14.59 -4.19
N TRP A 147 -3.07 15.84 -4.57
CA TRP A 147 -2.64 16.93 -3.70
C TRP A 147 -3.41 18.23 -3.99
N LYS A 148 -3.41 19.15 -3.02
CA LYS A 148 -4.01 20.45 -3.17
C LYS A 148 -3.17 21.30 -4.12
N ILE A 149 -3.85 22.08 -4.98
CA ILE A 149 -3.22 23.16 -5.74
C ILE A 149 -3.20 24.37 -4.81
N VAL A 150 -1.99 24.87 -4.50
CA VAL A 150 -1.81 26.09 -3.72
C VAL A 150 -1.60 27.23 -4.70
N GLU A 151 -2.57 28.12 -4.77
CA GLU A 151 -2.49 29.33 -5.60
C GLU A 151 -1.52 30.31 -4.97
N GLN A 152 -0.57 30.81 -5.74
CA GLN A 152 0.30 31.88 -5.30
C GLN A 152 -0.52 33.18 -5.29
N PRO A 153 -0.36 34.06 -4.27
CA PRO A 153 -0.96 35.39 -4.31
C PRO A 153 -0.55 36.08 -5.62
N THR A 154 -1.52 36.55 -6.38
CA THR A 154 -1.24 37.40 -7.54
C THR A 154 -0.52 38.65 -7.05
N GLN A 155 0.74 38.83 -7.45
CA GLN A 155 1.40 40.11 -7.21
C GLN A 155 0.58 41.21 -7.91
N PRO A 156 0.20 42.29 -7.24
CA PRO A 156 -0.41 43.45 -7.91
C PRO A 156 0.52 43.88 -9.04
N ALA A 157 -0.04 44.08 -10.23
CA ALA A 157 0.73 44.64 -11.34
C ALA A 157 1.48 45.86 -10.86
N ALA A 158 2.80 45.90 -11.02
CA ALA A 158 3.61 47.06 -10.74
C ALA A 158 3.05 48.25 -11.56
N LYS A 159 2.65 49.32 -10.88
CA LYS A 159 2.17 50.56 -11.52
C LYS A 159 3.32 51.26 -12.20
#